data_d58f603b2e2f52ba467717d894f4f058
#
_entry.id   d58f603b2e2f52ba467717d894f4f058
#
_cell.length_a   1.000
_cell.length_b   1.000
_cell.length_c   1.000
_cell.angle_alpha   90.00
_cell.angle_beta   90.00
_cell.angle_gamma   90.00
#
_symmetry.space_group_name_H-M   'P 1'
#
loop_
_entity.id
_entity.type
_entity.pdbx_description
1 polymer ?
#
loop_
_entity_poly.entity_id
_entity_poly.type
_entity_poly.pdbx_seq_one_letter_code
_entity_poly.pdbx_strand_id
1 'polypeptide(L)'
;MEKRPTAVYASPLERTRETAAPIASALGLRVRAARGLIEADVGDWTEKSLARLYKTKEWPTVQRWPSGFRFPGGESFTEMSTRSMTAVLGLVNDHPGETVVAVSHADPIKAIVAATAGVPLDLMQRLVISPCSVSALLFSSGGPAILCVNSTGSLGELVLS
;
A
#
# COMPACT_ATOMS: atom_id res chain seq x y z
N MET A 1 5.88 -23.04 -10.72
CA MET A 1 4.86 -23.54 -9.73
C MET A 1 4.15 -22.33 -9.16
N GLU A 2 2.86 -22.20 -9.40
CA GLU A 2 2.04 -21.10 -8.90
C GLU A 2 2.04 -21.14 -7.36
N LYS A 3 2.64 -20.12 -6.70
CA LYS A 3 2.67 -20.06 -5.24
C LYS A 3 1.35 -19.45 -4.76
N ARG A 4 0.44 -20.33 -4.30
CA ARG A 4 -0.82 -19.89 -3.69
C ARG A 4 -0.54 -19.08 -2.42
N PRO A 5 -1.23 -17.96 -2.20
CA PRO A 5 -1.08 -17.19 -0.96
C PRO A 5 -1.40 -18.02 0.29
N THR A 6 -0.58 -17.86 1.34
CA THR A 6 -0.69 -18.58 2.61
C THR A 6 -1.29 -17.73 3.72
N ALA A 7 -1.34 -16.41 3.54
CA ALA A 7 -1.95 -15.48 4.49
C ALA A 7 -2.58 -14.28 3.77
N VAL A 8 -3.62 -13.71 4.40
CA VAL A 8 -4.30 -12.49 3.96
C VAL A 8 -4.31 -11.49 5.10
N TYR A 9 -3.73 -10.33 4.86
CA TYR A 9 -3.69 -9.20 5.77
C TYR A 9 -4.47 -8.03 5.22
N ALA A 10 -5.05 -7.22 6.09
CA ALA A 10 -5.74 -5.99 5.70
C ALA A 10 -5.51 -4.88 6.72
N SER A 11 -5.51 -3.64 6.24
CA SER A 11 -5.76 -2.48 7.08
C SER A 11 -6.99 -2.73 7.96
N PRO A 12 -7.08 -2.19 9.19
CA PRO A 12 -8.24 -2.40 10.06
C PRO A 12 -9.51 -1.69 9.58
N LEU A 13 -9.44 -0.81 8.56
CA LEU A 13 -10.58 -0.08 8.05
C LEU A 13 -11.56 -1.00 7.30
N GLU A 14 -12.87 -0.71 7.43
CA GLU A 14 -13.94 -1.54 6.92
C GLU A 14 -13.78 -1.85 5.42
N ARG A 15 -13.59 -0.84 4.57
CA ARG A 15 -13.43 -1.00 3.12
C ARG A 15 -12.32 -1.97 2.69
N THR A 16 -11.21 -2.03 3.43
CA THR A 16 -10.11 -2.97 3.13
C THR A 16 -10.42 -4.37 3.62
N ARG A 17 -11.13 -4.50 4.74
CA ARG A 17 -11.58 -5.79 5.26
C ARG A 17 -12.64 -6.41 4.34
N GLU A 18 -13.57 -5.61 3.82
CA GLU A 18 -14.57 -6.04 2.83
C GLU A 18 -13.91 -6.50 1.53
N THR A 19 -12.87 -5.81 1.06
CA THR A 19 -12.08 -6.24 -0.11
C THR A 19 -11.30 -7.53 0.18
N ALA A 20 -10.73 -7.67 1.38
CA ALA A 20 -9.94 -8.84 1.76
C ALA A 20 -10.79 -10.10 2.00
N ALA A 21 -12.04 -9.95 2.45
CA ALA A 21 -12.89 -11.06 2.86
C ALA A 21 -13.16 -12.09 1.75
N PRO A 22 -13.57 -11.72 0.52
CA PRO A 22 -13.77 -12.68 -0.56
C PRO A 22 -12.45 -13.35 -0.99
N ILE A 23 -11.33 -12.65 -0.94
CA ILE A 23 -10.00 -13.20 -1.25
C ILE A 23 -9.65 -14.30 -0.22
N ALA A 24 -9.78 -13.97 1.05
CA ALA A 24 -9.49 -14.93 2.13
C ALA A 24 -10.42 -16.14 2.06
N SER A 25 -11.73 -15.93 1.80
CA SER A 25 -12.71 -17.00 1.62
C SER A 25 -12.34 -17.95 0.49
N ALA A 26 -11.97 -17.42 -0.68
CA ALA A 26 -11.55 -18.22 -1.85
C ALA A 26 -10.28 -19.05 -1.58
N LEU A 27 -9.42 -18.58 -0.67
CA LEU A 27 -8.19 -19.26 -0.27
C LEU A 27 -8.38 -20.22 0.91
N GLY A 28 -9.53 -20.22 1.59
CA GLY A 28 -9.76 -20.96 2.83
C GLY A 28 -8.99 -20.35 4.02
N LEU A 29 -8.71 -19.05 3.98
CA LEU A 29 -7.93 -18.33 4.98
C LEU A 29 -8.80 -17.35 5.77
N ARG A 30 -8.23 -16.78 6.83
CA ARG A 30 -8.85 -15.68 7.60
C ARG A 30 -8.09 -14.37 7.33
N VAL A 31 -8.81 -13.26 7.34
CA VAL A 31 -8.21 -11.92 7.26
C VAL A 31 -7.57 -11.59 8.62
N ARG A 32 -6.30 -11.21 8.60
CA ARG A 32 -5.53 -10.73 9.75
C ARG A 32 -5.40 -9.21 9.66
N ALA A 33 -5.63 -8.51 10.77
CA ALA A 33 -5.47 -7.05 10.80
C ALA A 33 -3.99 -6.65 10.85
N ALA A 34 -3.60 -5.70 9.99
CA ALA A 34 -2.26 -5.11 9.96
C ALA A 34 -2.36 -3.57 10.07
N ARG A 35 -2.19 -3.03 11.29
CA ARG A 35 -2.32 -1.59 11.57
C ARG A 35 -1.37 -0.72 10.76
N GLY A 36 -0.16 -1.21 10.47
CA GLY A 36 0.80 -0.48 9.66
C GLY A 36 0.37 -0.25 8.21
N LEU A 37 -0.65 -0.97 7.72
CA LEU A 37 -1.23 -0.81 6.39
C LEU A 37 -2.42 0.17 6.33
N ILE A 38 -2.72 0.90 7.42
CA ILE A 38 -3.82 1.86 7.46
C ILE A 38 -3.55 3.05 6.53
N GLU A 39 -4.62 3.72 6.07
CA GLU A 39 -4.53 4.96 5.27
C GLU A 39 -3.78 6.05 6.03
N ALA A 40 -3.27 7.06 5.31
CA ALA A 40 -2.69 8.25 5.91
C ALA A 40 -3.69 8.86 6.92
N ASP A 41 -3.21 9.15 8.13
CA ASP A 41 -3.97 9.96 9.07
C ASP A 41 -3.94 11.42 8.59
N VAL A 42 -5.03 11.82 7.97
CA VAL A 42 -5.17 13.17 7.40
C VAL A 42 -5.64 14.21 8.42
N GLY A 43 -5.82 13.81 9.68
CA GLY A 43 -6.17 14.69 10.79
C GLY A 43 -7.38 15.58 10.48
N ASP A 44 -7.19 16.91 10.56
CA ASP A 44 -8.23 17.92 10.33
C ASP A 44 -8.80 17.92 8.89
N TRP A 45 -8.22 17.13 7.98
CA TRP A 45 -8.74 16.98 6.62
C TRP A 45 -9.73 15.82 6.49
N THR A 46 -9.93 15.06 7.54
CA THR A 46 -10.94 13.99 7.59
C THR A 46 -12.32 14.55 7.22
N GLU A 47 -13.06 13.82 6.39
CA GLU A 47 -14.39 14.20 5.86
C GLU A 47 -14.43 15.43 4.94
N LYS A 48 -13.31 16.10 4.67
CA LYS A 48 -13.26 17.17 3.68
C LYS A 48 -13.26 16.59 2.27
N SER A 49 -14.06 17.17 1.39
CA SER A 49 -14.07 16.74 -0.01
C SER A 49 -12.76 17.12 -0.70
N LEU A 50 -12.27 16.24 -1.59
CA LEU A 50 -11.08 16.51 -2.40
C LEU A 50 -11.20 17.83 -3.19
N ALA A 51 -12.40 18.16 -3.70
CA ALA A 51 -12.64 19.42 -4.42
C ALA A 51 -12.36 20.67 -3.56
N ARG A 52 -12.53 20.58 -2.23
CA ARG A 52 -12.16 21.66 -1.30
C ARG A 52 -10.65 21.64 -1.04
N LEU A 53 -10.07 20.46 -0.85
CA LEU A 53 -8.64 20.31 -0.56
C LEU A 53 -7.78 20.77 -1.74
N TYR A 54 -8.17 20.52 -2.98
CA TYR A 54 -7.46 21.00 -4.19
C TYR A 54 -7.29 22.51 -4.25
N LYS A 55 -8.15 23.27 -3.56
CA LYS A 55 -8.13 24.73 -3.53
C LYS A 55 -7.30 25.30 -2.36
N THR A 56 -6.76 24.45 -1.50
CA THR A 56 -5.94 24.90 -0.37
C THR A 56 -4.53 25.26 -0.82
N LYS A 57 -3.88 26.17 -0.10
CA LYS A 57 -2.50 26.58 -0.35
C LYS A 57 -1.49 25.45 -0.08
N GLU A 58 -1.88 24.46 0.70
CA GLU A 58 -1.08 23.29 1.07
C GLU A 58 -1.07 22.22 -0.03
N TRP A 59 -2.09 22.17 -0.90
CA TRP A 59 -2.25 21.13 -1.90
C TRP A 59 -1.05 20.96 -2.84
N PRO A 60 -0.42 22.05 -3.36
CA PRO A 60 0.79 21.90 -4.17
C PRO A 60 1.93 21.18 -3.45
N THR A 61 2.07 21.35 -2.13
CA THR A 61 3.07 20.65 -1.31
C THR A 61 2.75 19.16 -1.24
N VAL A 62 1.49 18.78 -1.00
CA VAL A 62 1.03 17.38 -1.03
C VAL A 62 1.41 16.69 -2.35
N GLN A 63 1.32 17.42 -3.46
CA GLN A 63 1.56 16.86 -4.79
C GLN A 63 3.03 16.86 -5.22
N ARG A 64 3.82 17.84 -4.79
CA ARG A 64 5.16 18.09 -5.32
C ARG A 64 6.28 17.85 -4.31
N TRP A 65 5.95 17.89 -3.04
CA TRP A 65 6.90 17.73 -1.95
C TRP A 65 6.30 16.99 -0.74
N PRO A 66 5.79 15.75 -0.93
CA PRO A 66 5.20 14.94 0.13
C PRO A 66 6.10 14.76 1.34
N SER A 67 7.42 14.57 1.14
CA SER A 67 8.35 14.37 2.25
C SER A 67 8.42 15.54 3.23
N GLY A 68 8.13 16.75 2.77
CA GLY A 68 8.07 17.96 3.59
C GLY A 68 6.66 18.27 4.14
N PHE A 69 5.65 17.44 3.86
CA PHE A 69 4.27 17.71 4.26
C PHE A 69 3.83 16.85 5.45
N ARG A 70 3.17 17.52 6.40
CA ARG A 70 2.42 16.91 7.50
C ARG A 70 0.96 17.35 7.42
N PHE A 71 0.04 16.42 7.54
CA PHE A 71 -1.38 16.75 7.65
C PHE A 71 -1.66 17.49 8.96
N PRO A 72 -2.44 18.58 8.95
CA PRO A 72 -2.82 19.29 10.18
C PRO A 72 -3.56 18.34 11.13
N GLY A 73 -3.03 18.18 12.35
CA GLY A 73 -3.57 17.23 13.32
C GLY A 73 -3.36 15.74 13.00
N GLY A 74 -2.63 15.43 11.92
CA GLY A 74 -2.40 14.07 11.45
C GLY A 74 -0.91 13.70 11.33
N GLU A 75 -0.62 12.64 10.56
CA GLU A 75 0.74 12.18 10.31
C GLU A 75 1.38 12.90 9.11
N SER A 76 2.69 12.77 8.95
CA SER A 76 3.39 13.15 7.72
C SER A 76 3.42 11.99 6.73
N PHE A 77 3.65 12.29 5.44
CA PHE A 77 3.89 11.22 4.45
C PHE A 77 5.13 10.39 4.77
N THR A 78 6.13 10.97 5.42
CA THR A 78 7.32 10.24 5.87
C THR A 78 7.00 9.23 6.97
N GLU A 79 6.18 9.60 7.96
CA GLU A 79 5.71 8.68 9.00
C GLU A 79 4.85 7.57 8.41
N MET A 80 3.89 7.91 7.53
CA MET A 80 3.07 6.95 6.81
C MET A 80 3.94 5.96 6.02
N SER A 81 4.89 6.45 5.24
CA SER A 81 5.81 5.62 4.43
C SER A 81 6.62 4.67 5.31
N THR A 82 7.19 5.20 6.40
CA THR A 82 8.01 4.40 7.33
C THR A 82 7.21 3.28 7.98
N ARG A 83 6.01 3.58 8.53
CA ARG A 83 5.17 2.55 9.16
C ARG A 83 4.66 1.51 8.17
N SER A 84 4.32 1.95 6.95
CA SER A 84 3.82 1.05 5.91
C SER A 84 4.91 0.10 5.43
N MET A 85 6.12 0.61 5.20
CA MET A 85 7.26 -0.21 4.81
C MET A 85 7.69 -1.15 5.93
N THR A 86 7.71 -0.69 7.18
CA THR A 86 7.98 -1.53 8.36
C THR A 86 6.97 -2.69 8.45
N ALA A 87 5.68 -2.42 8.21
CA ALA A 87 4.67 -3.47 8.18
C ALA A 87 4.94 -4.50 7.09
N VAL A 88 5.26 -4.06 5.86
CA VAL A 88 5.58 -4.98 4.75
C VAL A 88 6.81 -5.83 5.08
N LEU A 89 7.89 -5.23 5.58
CA LEU A 89 9.10 -5.97 5.95
C LEU A 89 8.83 -6.97 7.10
N GLY A 90 7.94 -6.62 8.04
CA GLY A 90 7.46 -7.56 9.05
C GLY A 90 6.77 -8.77 8.42
N LEU A 91 5.86 -8.55 7.45
CA LEU A 91 5.21 -9.65 6.74
C LEU A 91 6.21 -10.52 5.97
N VAL A 92 7.22 -9.92 5.34
CA VAL A 92 8.29 -10.65 4.64
C VAL A 92 9.05 -11.55 5.61
N ASN A 93 9.38 -11.05 6.80
CA ASN A 93 10.09 -11.81 7.82
C ASN A 93 9.25 -12.94 8.43
N ASP A 94 7.95 -12.70 8.60
CA ASP A 94 7.01 -13.69 9.16
C ASP A 94 6.66 -14.82 8.16
N HIS A 95 6.88 -14.58 6.85
CA HIS A 95 6.49 -15.46 5.76
C HIS A 95 7.64 -15.74 4.78
N PRO A 96 8.77 -16.32 5.24
CA PRO A 96 9.94 -16.54 4.38
C PRO A 96 9.62 -17.51 3.23
N GLY A 97 9.83 -17.05 2.00
CA GLY A 97 9.60 -17.84 0.79
C GLY A 97 8.13 -18.09 0.44
N GLU A 98 7.20 -17.47 1.15
CA GLU A 98 5.76 -17.57 0.92
C GLU A 98 5.22 -16.38 0.12
N THR A 99 3.97 -16.52 -0.33
CA THR A 99 3.20 -15.42 -0.92
C THR A 99 2.11 -15.01 0.06
N VAL A 100 1.99 -13.72 0.31
CA VAL A 100 0.93 -13.15 1.15
C VAL A 100 0.16 -12.08 0.40
N VAL A 101 -1.12 -11.91 0.73
CA VAL A 101 -1.95 -10.81 0.24
C VAL A 101 -2.04 -9.74 1.34
N ALA A 102 -1.77 -8.50 0.99
CA ALA A 102 -1.89 -7.34 1.87
C ALA A 102 -2.82 -6.30 1.25
N VAL A 103 -3.98 -6.05 1.87
CA VAL A 103 -4.97 -5.09 1.40
C VAL A 103 -4.82 -3.77 2.15
N SER A 104 -4.55 -2.70 1.41
CA SER A 104 -4.23 -1.38 1.95
C SER A 104 -4.95 -0.29 1.14
N HIS A 105 -4.42 0.92 1.14
CA HIS A 105 -4.99 2.13 0.55
C HIS A 105 -4.00 2.74 -0.46
N ALA A 106 -4.48 3.71 -1.24
CA ALA A 106 -3.72 4.24 -2.35
C ALA A 106 -2.38 4.85 -1.91
N ASP A 107 -2.37 5.75 -0.92
CA ASP A 107 -1.13 6.44 -0.54
C ASP A 107 -0.11 5.52 0.16
N PRO A 108 -0.48 4.64 1.10
CA PRO A 108 0.44 3.61 1.61
C PRO A 108 1.01 2.71 0.50
N ILE A 109 0.18 2.26 -0.45
CA ILE A 109 0.66 1.41 -1.56
C ILE A 109 1.65 2.18 -2.45
N LYS A 110 1.35 3.45 -2.80
CA LYS A 110 2.29 4.30 -3.55
C LYS A 110 3.62 4.45 -2.84
N ALA A 111 3.59 4.69 -1.53
CA ALA A 111 4.80 4.85 -0.72
C ALA A 111 5.63 3.55 -0.65
N ILE A 112 4.97 2.39 -0.48
CA ILE A 112 5.62 1.07 -0.49
C ILE A 112 6.25 0.79 -1.86
N VAL A 113 5.53 1.02 -2.95
CA VAL A 113 6.02 0.84 -4.33
C VAL A 113 7.20 1.77 -4.59
N ALA A 114 7.09 3.05 -4.24
CA ALA A 114 8.18 4.02 -4.40
C ALA A 114 9.43 3.58 -3.62
N ALA A 115 9.30 3.20 -2.35
CA ALA A 115 10.41 2.74 -1.53
C ALA A 115 11.06 1.46 -2.11
N THR A 116 10.24 0.50 -2.57
CA THR A 116 10.71 -0.75 -3.20
C THR A 116 11.47 -0.48 -4.50
N ALA A 117 11.05 0.53 -5.28
CA ALA A 117 11.70 0.93 -6.54
C ALA A 117 12.92 1.83 -6.33
N GLY A 118 13.24 2.25 -5.11
CA GLY A 118 14.26 3.27 -4.85
C GLY A 118 13.88 4.66 -5.35
N VAL A 119 12.58 4.91 -5.55
CA VAL A 119 12.04 6.20 -5.98
C VAL A 119 11.86 7.11 -4.75
N PRO A 120 12.34 8.37 -4.81
CA PRO A 120 12.12 9.33 -3.73
C PRO A 120 10.64 9.48 -3.39
N LEU A 121 10.32 9.63 -2.10
CA LEU A 121 8.94 9.80 -1.62
C LEU A 121 8.23 10.97 -2.31
N ASP A 122 8.95 12.02 -2.68
CA ASP A 122 8.41 13.19 -3.39
C ASP A 122 7.87 12.89 -4.80
N LEU A 123 8.17 11.70 -5.32
CA LEU A 123 7.67 11.26 -6.61
C LEU A 123 6.51 10.27 -6.50
N MET A 124 6.10 9.89 -5.29
CA MET A 124 5.04 8.88 -5.06
C MET A 124 3.71 9.27 -5.72
N GLN A 125 3.41 10.57 -5.82
CA GLN A 125 2.17 11.04 -6.43
C GLN A 125 2.12 10.87 -7.96
N ARG A 126 3.24 10.49 -8.58
CA ARG A 126 3.29 10.07 -10.00
C ARG A 126 2.78 8.64 -10.22
N LEU A 127 2.66 7.86 -9.15
CA LEU A 127 2.08 6.53 -9.20
C LEU A 127 0.55 6.61 -9.14
N VAL A 128 -0.11 5.80 -9.93
CA VAL A 128 -1.57 5.65 -9.89
C VAL A 128 -1.89 4.30 -9.27
N ILE A 129 -2.75 4.29 -8.27
CA ILE A 129 -3.27 3.07 -7.64
C ILE A 129 -4.79 3.15 -7.69
N SER A 130 -5.39 2.30 -8.49
CA SER A 130 -6.83 2.21 -8.68
C SER A 130 -7.49 1.34 -7.62
N PRO A 131 -8.76 1.54 -7.30
CA PRO A 131 -9.50 0.61 -6.46
C PRO A 131 -9.44 -0.82 -7.02
N CYS A 132 -9.27 -1.80 -6.14
CA CYS A 132 -9.18 -3.23 -6.47
C CYS A 132 -8.03 -3.60 -7.44
N SER A 133 -7.07 -2.71 -7.66
CA SER A 133 -5.86 -3.04 -8.40
C SER A 133 -4.88 -3.85 -7.55
N VAL A 134 -4.01 -4.60 -8.21
CA VAL A 134 -2.95 -5.39 -7.56
C VAL A 134 -1.59 -4.83 -7.95
N SER A 135 -0.73 -4.64 -6.95
CA SER A 135 0.70 -4.42 -7.13
C SER A 135 1.44 -5.58 -6.49
N ALA A 136 2.34 -6.24 -7.25
CA ALA A 136 3.07 -7.41 -6.77
C ALA A 136 4.55 -7.07 -6.59
N LEU A 137 5.04 -7.37 -5.39
CA LEU A 137 6.41 -7.12 -4.97
C LEU A 137 7.07 -8.45 -4.59
N LEU A 138 8.33 -8.62 -4.94
CA LEU A 138 9.15 -9.76 -4.56
C LEU A 138 10.26 -9.29 -3.64
N PHE A 139 10.45 -9.99 -2.54
CA PHE A 139 11.57 -9.79 -1.61
C PHE A 139 12.42 -11.07 -1.58
N SER A 140 13.67 -10.97 -1.97
CA SER A 140 14.61 -12.09 -2.05
C SER A 140 15.98 -11.71 -1.50
N SER A 141 16.89 -12.68 -1.44
CA SER A 141 18.31 -12.42 -1.09
C SER A 141 19.01 -11.48 -2.07
N GLY A 142 18.50 -11.36 -3.30
CA GLY A 142 19.00 -10.41 -4.30
C GLY A 142 18.45 -8.99 -4.12
N GLY A 143 17.58 -8.77 -3.13
CA GLY A 143 16.90 -7.50 -2.87
C GLY A 143 15.44 -7.51 -3.32
N PRO A 144 14.75 -6.37 -3.15
CA PRO A 144 13.37 -6.22 -3.56
C PRO A 144 13.23 -6.00 -5.08
N ALA A 145 12.14 -6.52 -5.66
CA ALA A 145 11.77 -6.29 -7.05
C ALA A 145 10.27 -6.01 -7.18
N ILE A 146 9.88 -5.27 -8.21
CA ILE A 146 8.49 -4.99 -8.55
C ILE A 146 8.12 -5.85 -9.75
N LEU A 147 7.11 -6.70 -9.60
CA LEU A 147 6.62 -7.57 -10.66
C LEU A 147 5.52 -6.89 -11.48
N CYS A 148 4.61 -6.17 -10.81
CA CYS A 148 3.65 -5.29 -11.46
C CYS A 148 3.18 -4.18 -10.51
N VAL A 149 2.63 -3.11 -11.09
CA VAL A 149 1.98 -2.00 -10.35
C VAL A 149 0.63 -1.72 -10.97
N ASN A 150 -0.38 -1.55 -10.11
CA ASN A 150 -1.74 -1.12 -10.52
C ASN A 150 -2.40 -2.04 -11.57
N SER A 151 -2.15 -3.34 -11.52
CA SER A 151 -2.82 -4.28 -12.43
C SER A 151 -4.30 -4.41 -12.06
N THR A 152 -5.18 -4.25 -13.05
CA THR A 152 -6.63 -4.45 -12.93
C THR A 152 -7.12 -5.64 -13.76
N GLY A 153 -6.19 -6.35 -14.42
CA GLY A 153 -6.44 -7.53 -15.25
C GLY A 153 -6.06 -8.84 -14.58
N SER A 154 -5.86 -9.88 -15.38
CA SER A 154 -5.37 -11.18 -14.92
C SER A 154 -3.93 -11.09 -14.43
N LEU A 155 -3.64 -11.77 -13.32
CA LEU A 155 -2.29 -11.94 -12.80
C LEU A 155 -1.61 -13.22 -13.27
N GLY A 156 -2.28 -14.02 -14.15
CA GLY A 156 -1.80 -15.31 -14.62
C GLY A 156 -0.49 -15.27 -15.40
N GLU A 157 -0.09 -14.10 -15.87
CA GLU A 157 1.17 -13.89 -16.61
C GLU A 157 2.34 -13.41 -15.73
N LEU A 158 2.11 -13.23 -14.42
CA LEU A 158 3.20 -12.89 -13.50
C LEU A 158 4.09 -14.11 -13.30
N VAL A 159 5.14 -14.20 -14.12
CA VAL A 159 6.15 -15.25 -13.99
C VAL A 159 7.20 -14.80 -12.98
N LEU A 160 7.31 -15.54 -11.88
CA LEU A 160 8.44 -15.43 -10.96
C LEU A 160 9.62 -16.18 -11.61
N SER A 161 10.49 -15.46 -12.31
CA SER A 161 11.73 -16.01 -12.85
C SER A 161 12.79 -16.21 -11.76
#